data_b5e60642a3948c1d03f66cf338e547fe
#
_entry.id   b5e60642a3948c1d03f66cf338e547fe
#
_cell.length_a   1.000
_cell.length_b   1.000
_cell.length_c   1.000
_cell.angle_alpha   90.00
_cell.angle_beta   90.00
_cell.angle_gamma   90.00
#
_symmetry.space_group_name_H-M   'P 1'
#
loop_
_entity.id
_entity.type
_entity.pdbx_description
1 polymer ?
#
loop_
_entity_poly.entity_id
_entity_poly.type
_entity_poly.pdbx_seq_one_letter_code
_entity_poly.pdbx_strand_id
1 'polypeptide(L)'
;MCIRDRHYLARMIEAGEDPRFIARRLVIHASEDIGMADPTALQTAIAAANAVQLIGMPEGRLPLAQATIHLATAPKSPSVIQGITRAQQDVAAGNIGAVPPHLRDGHYEGAKAMGNAVGYKYPHDDPRGVVTQQYLPDELLGAEYYTPTDHGAEKRIRDFLGRLRRVIRGKD
;
A
#
# COMPACT_ATOMS: atom_id res chain seq x y z
N MET A 1 -1.24 22.47 11.06
CA MET A 1 -1.22 22.05 9.66
C MET A 1 -2.57 22.22 8.98
N CYS A 2 -3.68 21.89 9.63
CA CYS A 2 -4.99 21.75 8.97
C CYS A 2 -5.79 23.02 8.66
N ILE A 3 -5.49 24.19 9.27
CA ILE A 3 -6.30 25.41 9.07
C ILE A 3 -6.00 26.10 7.73
N ARG A 4 -4.82 25.88 7.16
CA ARG A 4 -4.34 26.54 5.94
C ARG A 4 -4.73 25.80 4.65
N ASP A 5 -5.04 24.52 4.72
CA ASP A 5 -5.15 23.66 3.56
C ASP A 5 -6.34 24.07 2.66
N ARG A 6 -7.50 24.40 3.26
CA ARG A 6 -8.65 24.92 2.52
C ARG A 6 -8.40 26.26 1.87
N HIS A 7 -7.60 27.12 2.51
CA HIS A 7 -7.22 28.39 1.92
C HIS A 7 -6.33 28.20 0.67
N TYR A 8 -5.37 27.27 0.75
CA TYR A 8 -4.52 26.96 -0.41
C TYR A 8 -5.30 26.27 -1.53
N LEU A 9 -6.23 25.36 -1.20
CA LEU A 9 -7.13 24.78 -2.18
C LEU A 9 -7.94 25.88 -2.91
N ALA A 10 -8.55 26.79 -2.16
CA ALA A 10 -9.30 27.90 -2.72
C ALA A 10 -8.42 28.78 -3.63
N ARG A 11 -7.19 29.09 -3.21
CA ARG A 11 -6.24 29.85 -4.03
C ARG A 11 -5.91 29.17 -5.35
N MET A 12 -5.73 27.84 -5.34
CA MET A 12 -5.46 27.07 -6.57
C MET A 12 -6.66 27.14 -7.51
N ILE A 13 -7.87 26.95 -6.98
CA ILE A 13 -9.12 27.02 -7.77
C ILE A 13 -9.31 28.41 -8.36
N GLU A 14 -9.17 29.47 -7.58
CA GLU A 14 -9.32 30.86 -8.05
C GLU A 14 -8.22 31.26 -9.03
N ALA A 15 -7.04 30.68 -8.93
CA ALA A 15 -5.95 30.87 -9.89
C ALA A 15 -6.15 30.12 -11.21
N GLY A 16 -7.23 29.32 -11.35
CA GLY A 16 -7.53 28.57 -12.55
C GLY A 16 -6.76 27.26 -12.71
N GLU A 17 -6.24 26.69 -11.60
CA GLU A 17 -5.57 25.40 -11.67
C GLU A 17 -6.54 24.30 -12.11
N ASP A 18 -6.07 23.35 -12.93
CA ASP A 18 -6.86 22.21 -13.37
C ASP A 18 -7.35 21.40 -12.16
N PRO A 19 -8.66 21.28 -11.94
CA PRO A 19 -9.21 20.51 -10.82
C PRO A 19 -8.75 19.05 -10.81
N ARG A 20 -8.46 18.48 -11.98
CA ARG A 20 -7.92 17.12 -12.10
C ARG A 20 -6.47 17.04 -11.62
N PHE A 21 -5.68 18.09 -11.81
CA PHE A 21 -4.34 18.18 -11.24
C PHE A 21 -4.42 18.20 -9.72
N ILE A 22 -5.31 19.03 -9.14
CA ILE A 22 -5.52 19.09 -7.69
C ILE A 22 -5.93 17.70 -7.17
N ALA A 23 -6.91 17.04 -7.80
CA ALA A 23 -7.35 15.72 -7.42
C ALA A 23 -6.21 14.68 -7.47
N ARG A 24 -5.38 14.69 -8.52
CA ARG A 24 -4.19 13.80 -8.61
C ARG A 24 -3.23 14.02 -7.46
N ARG A 25 -2.98 15.26 -7.05
CA ARG A 25 -2.10 15.56 -5.91
C ARG A 25 -2.66 15.03 -4.60
N LEU A 26 -3.97 15.11 -4.40
CA LEU A 26 -4.64 14.50 -3.22
C LEU A 26 -4.49 12.97 -3.22
N VAL A 27 -4.66 12.31 -4.36
CA VAL A 27 -4.47 10.85 -4.48
C VAL A 27 -3.04 10.43 -4.13
N ILE A 28 -2.04 11.16 -4.67
CA ILE A 28 -0.62 10.88 -4.35
C ILE A 28 -0.37 11.07 -2.86
N HIS A 29 -0.79 12.21 -2.29
CA HIS A 29 -0.63 12.52 -0.87
C HIS A 29 -1.28 11.47 0.05
N ALA A 30 -2.45 10.96 -0.33
CA ALA A 30 -3.12 9.90 0.42
C ALA A 30 -2.28 8.62 0.52
N SER A 31 -1.53 8.26 -0.52
CA SER A 31 -0.69 7.06 -0.52
C SER A 31 0.71 7.31 0.04
N GLU A 32 1.30 8.47 -0.25
CA GLU A 32 2.68 8.82 0.10
C GLU A 32 2.84 9.19 1.57
N ASP A 33 1.96 10.07 2.07
CA ASP A 33 2.12 10.68 3.41
C ASP A 33 1.20 10.07 4.47
N ILE A 34 0.09 9.44 4.06
CA ILE A 34 -0.89 8.84 4.99
C ILE A 34 -0.78 7.31 4.95
N GLY A 35 -0.82 6.73 3.76
CA GLY A 35 -0.66 5.30 3.54
C GLY A 35 -1.60 4.47 4.41
N MET A 36 -1.04 3.48 5.09
CA MET A 36 -1.79 2.55 5.94
C MET A 36 -2.11 3.09 7.34
N ALA A 37 -1.66 4.30 7.69
CA ALA A 37 -2.10 4.95 8.93
C ALA A 37 -3.59 5.29 8.89
N ASP A 38 -4.12 5.62 7.70
CA ASP A 38 -5.55 5.70 7.42
C ASP A 38 -5.85 5.12 6.02
N PRO A 39 -6.20 3.83 5.92
CA PRO A 39 -6.50 3.19 4.62
C PRO A 39 -7.66 3.82 3.85
N THR A 40 -8.54 4.57 4.52
CA THR A 40 -9.69 5.23 3.88
C THR A 40 -9.32 6.53 3.16
N ALA A 41 -8.15 7.07 3.42
CA ALA A 41 -7.67 8.32 2.82
C ALA A 41 -7.59 8.22 1.28
N LEU A 42 -7.01 7.12 0.75
CA LEU A 42 -6.95 6.90 -0.69
C LEU A 42 -8.34 6.74 -1.32
N GLN A 43 -9.26 6.06 -0.64
CA GLN A 43 -10.64 5.89 -1.11
C GLN A 43 -11.34 7.25 -1.23
N THR A 44 -11.20 8.11 -0.22
CA THR A 44 -11.76 9.46 -0.23
C THR A 44 -11.17 10.31 -1.35
N ALA A 45 -9.84 10.24 -1.56
CA ALA A 45 -9.19 10.99 -2.63
C ALA A 45 -9.63 10.53 -4.03
N ILE A 46 -9.78 9.23 -4.25
CA ILE A 46 -10.27 8.66 -5.51
C ILE A 46 -11.74 9.02 -5.73
N ALA A 47 -12.59 8.95 -4.69
CA ALA A 47 -13.99 9.36 -4.78
C ALA A 47 -14.12 10.84 -5.17
N ALA A 48 -13.30 11.71 -4.58
CA ALA A 48 -13.26 13.13 -4.93
C ALA A 48 -12.81 13.35 -6.38
N ALA A 49 -11.77 12.63 -6.84
CA ALA A 49 -11.30 12.71 -8.22
C ALA A 49 -12.39 12.31 -9.23
N ASN A 50 -13.10 11.22 -8.97
CA ASN A 50 -14.22 10.77 -9.82
C ASN A 50 -15.39 11.76 -9.80
N ALA A 51 -15.72 12.29 -8.62
CA ALA A 51 -16.78 13.30 -8.49
C ALA A 51 -16.46 14.56 -9.30
N VAL A 52 -15.24 15.05 -9.25
CA VAL A 52 -14.80 16.20 -10.07
C VAL A 52 -14.98 15.94 -11.56
N GLN A 53 -14.66 14.74 -12.01
CA GLN A 53 -14.84 14.36 -13.43
C GLN A 53 -16.32 14.28 -13.83
N LEU A 54 -17.17 13.81 -12.90
CA LEU A 54 -18.60 13.60 -13.16
C LEU A 54 -19.39 14.91 -13.16
N ILE A 55 -19.16 15.77 -12.15
CA ILE A 55 -19.99 16.96 -11.91
C ILE A 55 -19.34 18.25 -12.43
N GLY A 56 -18.02 18.29 -12.60
CA GLY A 56 -17.30 19.49 -13.04
C GLY A 56 -17.28 20.61 -12.00
N MET A 57 -16.80 21.79 -12.45
CA MET A 57 -16.80 23.00 -11.63
C MET A 57 -18.06 23.84 -11.94
N PRO A 58 -18.56 24.62 -10.99
CA PRO A 58 -17.95 24.98 -9.70
C PRO A 58 -18.22 23.99 -8.54
N GLU A 59 -19.15 23.05 -8.68
CA GLU A 59 -19.57 22.14 -7.60
C GLU A 59 -18.45 21.14 -7.22
N GLY A 60 -17.54 20.79 -8.14
CA GLY A 60 -16.38 19.94 -7.91
C GLY A 60 -15.45 20.41 -6.77
N ARG A 61 -15.54 21.69 -6.41
CA ARG A 61 -14.83 22.24 -5.23
C ARG A 61 -15.24 21.56 -3.92
N LEU A 62 -16.46 21.05 -3.82
CA LEU A 62 -16.98 20.46 -2.57
C LEU A 62 -16.30 19.11 -2.28
N PRO A 63 -16.29 18.11 -3.18
CA PRO A 63 -15.54 16.87 -2.96
C PRO A 63 -14.03 17.12 -2.81
N LEU A 64 -13.43 18.07 -3.52
CA LEU A 64 -12.02 18.43 -3.32
C LEU A 64 -11.78 18.96 -1.89
N ALA A 65 -12.65 19.83 -1.38
CA ALA A 65 -12.55 20.33 -0.02
C ALA A 65 -12.75 19.23 1.03
N GLN A 66 -13.68 18.31 0.82
CA GLN A 66 -13.91 17.16 1.70
C GLN A 66 -12.66 16.27 1.77
N ALA A 67 -12.09 15.91 0.62
CA ALA A 67 -10.87 15.12 0.58
C ALA A 67 -9.70 15.86 1.24
N THR A 68 -9.53 17.15 0.97
CA THR A 68 -8.49 17.98 1.61
C THR A 68 -8.60 17.97 3.13
N ILE A 69 -9.80 18.10 3.67
CA ILE A 69 -10.04 18.06 5.13
C ILE A 69 -9.67 16.68 5.67
N HIS A 70 -10.14 15.61 5.05
CA HIS A 70 -9.84 14.24 5.48
C HIS A 70 -8.32 14.01 5.51
N LEU A 71 -7.63 14.29 4.41
CA LEU A 71 -6.20 14.06 4.31
C LEU A 71 -5.39 14.93 5.28
N ALA A 72 -5.83 16.18 5.51
CA ALA A 72 -5.18 17.09 6.44
C ALA A 72 -5.28 16.60 7.89
N THR A 73 -6.41 15.99 8.27
CA THR A 73 -6.67 15.51 9.63
C THR A 73 -6.26 14.06 9.89
N ALA A 74 -6.01 13.28 8.84
CA ALA A 74 -5.59 11.89 8.95
C ALA A 74 -4.21 11.75 9.62
N PRO A 75 -3.96 10.67 10.37
CA PRO A 75 -2.62 10.33 10.84
C PRO A 75 -1.67 10.12 9.66
N LYS A 76 -0.38 10.41 9.84
CA LYS A 76 0.63 10.37 8.78
C LYS A 76 1.58 9.20 8.98
N SER A 77 1.92 8.53 7.87
CA SER A 77 2.95 7.49 7.83
C SER A 77 3.58 7.38 6.44
N PRO A 78 4.90 7.48 6.33
CA PRO A 78 5.62 7.26 5.07
C PRO A 78 5.94 5.78 4.80
N SER A 79 5.38 4.86 5.57
CA SER A 79 5.76 3.43 5.53
C SER A 79 5.54 2.78 4.17
N VAL A 80 4.52 3.21 3.42
CA VAL A 80 4.20 2.68 2.09
C VAL A 80 5.27 3.09 1.08
N ILE A 81 5.57 4.40 0.98
CA ILE A 81 6.59 4.88 0.04
C ILE A 81 7.98 4.36 0.41
N GLN A 82 8.32 4.30 1.69
CA GLN A 82 9.58 3.72 2.14
C GLN A 82 9.69 2.23 1.82
N GLY A 83 8.58 1.49 1.94
CA GLY A 83 8.53 0.06 1.62
C GLY A 83 8.84 -0.21 0.16
N ILE A 84 8.13 0.43 -0.75
CA ILE A 84 8.34 0.25 -2.19
C ILE A 84 9.72 0.76 -2.63
N THR A 85 10.19 1.88 -2.07
CA THR A 85 11.51 2.42 -2.41
C THR A 85 12.63 1.45 -2.03
N ARG A 86 12.58 0.84 -0.84
CA ARG A 86 13.57 -0.18 -0.43
C ARG A 86 13.54 -1.41 -1.34
N ALA A 87 12.35 -1.90 -1.69
CA ALA A 87 12.24 -3.02 -2.62
C ALA A 87 12.81 -2.70 -4.01
N GLN A 88 12.55 -1.49 -4.52
CA GLN A 88 13.13 -1.03 -5.79
C GLN A 88 14.66 -0.91 -5.73
N GLN A 89 15.22 -0.46 -4.60
CA GLN A 89 16.66 -0.39 -4.39
C GLN A 89 17.32 -1.77 -4.44
N ASP A 90 16.71 -2.79 -3.79
CA ASP A 90 17.21 -4.16 -3.86
C ASP A 90 17.19 -4.69 -5.30
N VAL A 91 16.10 -4.50 -6.02
CA VAL A 91 15.99 -4.90 -7.42
C VAL A 91 17.04 -4.20 -8.29
N ALA A 92 17.22 -2.89 -8.10
CA ALA A 92 18.23 -2.12 -8.85
C ALA A 92 19.67 -2.53 -8.52
N ALA A 93 19.93 -3.00 -7.30
CA ALA A 93 21.21 -3.55 -6.87
C ALA A 93 21.49 -4.98 -7.39
N GLY A 94 20.52 -5.60 -8.10
CA GLY A 94 20.63 -6.96 -8.60
C GLY A 94 20.19 -8.04 -7.60
N ASN A 95 19.67 -7.67 -6.44
CA ASN A 95 19.12 -8.60 -5.44
C ASN A 95 17.72 -9.05 -5.88
N ILE A 96 17.65 -9.82 -6.97
CA ILE A 96 16.38 -10.23 -7.56
C ILE A 96 15.96 -11.60 -7.03
N GLY A 97 16.87 -12.57 -7.06
CA GLY A 97 16.64 -13.96 -6.72
C GLY A 97 15.60 -14.67 -7.61
N ALA A 98 15.57 -15.97 -7.56
CA ALA A 98 14.56 -16.75 -8.27
C ALA A 98 13.35 -17.00 -7.36
N VAL A 99 12.13 -16.91 -7.92
CA VAL A 99 10.92 -17.30 -7.19
C VAL A 99 11.07 -18.75 -6.73
N PRO A 100 10.86 -19.07 -5.45
CA PRO A 100 10.95 -20.44 -4.93
C PRO A 100 10.11 -21.43 -5.76
N PRO A 101 10.61 -22.63 -6.10
CA PRO A 101 9.91 -23.55 -7.01
C PRO A 101 8.49 -23.90 -6.59
N HIS A 102 8.23 -24.06 -5.30
CA HIS A 102 6.89 -24.38 -4.78
C HIS A 102 5.87 -23.24 -4.97
N LEU A 103 6.31 -22.00 -5.22
CA LEU A 103 5.44 -20.84 -5.50
C LEU A 103 5.21 -20.61 -6.99
N ARG A 104 5.91 -21.34 -7.87
CA ARG A 104 5.76 -21.19 -9.33
C ARG A 104 4.50 -21.89 -9.80
N ASP A 105 3.93 -21.42 -10.91
CA ASP A 105 2.75 -22.02 -11.51
C ASP A 105 2.95 -23.50 -11.82
N GLY A 106 2.00 -24.32 -11.37
CA GLY A 106 1.97 -25.77 -11.56
C GLY A 106 0.88 -26.27 -12.50
N HIS A 107 0.13 -25.37 -13.18
CA HIS A 107 -1.06 -25.74 -13.95
C HIS A 107 -0.77 -26.13 -15.41
N TYR A 108 0.49 -26.08 -15.88
CA TYR A 108 0.85 -26.50 -17.23
C TYR A 108 1.53 -27.87 -17.25
N GLU A 109 1.46 -28.54 -18.41
CA GLU A 109 2.06 -29.85 -18.60
C GLU A 109 3.60 -29.81 -18.37
N GLY A 110 4.11 -30.75 -17.59
CA GLY A 110 5.53 -30.81 -17.24
C GLY A 110 5.95 -29.92 -16.06
N ALA A 111 5.11 -29.01 -15.57
CA ALA A 111 5.45 -28.11 -14.47
C ALA A 111 5.96 -28.83 -13.22
N LYS A 112 5.26 -29.92 -12.83
CA LYS A 112 5.63 -30.73 -11.65
C LYS A 112 6.95 -31.48 -11.86
N ALA A 113 7.25 -31.92 -13.09
CA ALA A 113 8.53 -32.54 -13.42
C ALA A 113 9.72 -31.57 -13.27
N MET A 114 9.47 -30.25 -13.44
CA MET A 114 10.43 -29.20 -13.18
C MET A 114 10.46 -28.75 -11.71
N GLY A 115 9.72 -29.40 -10.82
CA GLY A 115 9.64 -29.08 -9.40
C GLY A 115 8.71 -27.90 -9.06
N ASN A 116 7.97 -27.35 -10.04
CA ASN A 116 7.07 -26.23 -9.80
C ASN A 116 5.82 -26.67 -9.02
N ALA A 117 5.38 -25.85 -8.07
CA ALA A 117 4.26 -26.11 -7.15
C ALA A 117 4.42 -27.35 -6.26
N VAL A 118 5.56 -28.02 -6.28
CA VAL A 118 5.81 -29.20 -5.43
C VAL A 118 6.09 -28.74 -4.00
N GLY A 119 5.32 -29.26 -3.04
CA GLY A 119 5.46 -28.91 -1.63
C GLY A 119 4.81 -27.57 -1.23
N TYR A 120 4.05 -26.93 -2.11
CA TYR A 120 3.28 -25.75 -1.74
C TYR A 120 2.28 -26.08 -0.62
N LYS A 121 2.31 -25.29 0.43
CA LYS A 121 1.36 -25.38 1.54
C LYS A 121 0.26 -24.35 1.34
N TYR A 122 -0.98 -24.82 1.20
CA TYR A 122 -2.13 -23.96 0.97
C TYR A 122 -2.60 -23.32 2.30
N PRO A 123 -2.55 -21.99 2.46
CA PRO A 123 -2.86 -21.35 3.74
C PRO A 123 -4.28 -21.60 4.26
N HIS A 124 -5.25 -21.87 3.36
CA HIS A 124 -6.63 -22.13 3.77
C HIS A 124 -6.83 -23.53 4.37
N ASP A 125 -5.85 -24.43 4.26
CA ASP A 125 -5.88 -25.74 4.93
C ASP A 125 -5.48 -25.62 6.41
N ASP A 126 -4.89 -24.47 6.82
CA ASP A 126 -4.56 -24.18 8.21
C ASP A 126 -5.67 -23.32 8.85
N PRO A 127 -6.20 -23.70 10.03
CA PRO A 127 -7.25 -22.93 10.71
C PRO A 127 -6.88 -21.47 11.00
N ARG A 128 -5.60 -21.16 11.05
CA ARG A 128 -5.09 -19.79 11.24
C ARG A 128 -5.06 -18.98 9.95
N GLY A 129 -5.28 -19.59 8.77
CA GLY A 129 -5.17 -18.98 7.46
C GLY A 129 -3.73 -18.56 7.09
N VAL A 130 -2.73 -19.13 7.77
CA VAL A 130 -1.31 -18.84 7.56
C VAL A 130 -0.48 -20.09 7.84
N VAL A 131 0.56 -20.31 7.03
CA VAL A 131 1.43 -21.49 7.13
C VAL A 131 2.90 -21.08 7.21
N THR A 132 3.70 -21.93 7.85
CA THR A 132 5.16 -21.82 7.81
C THR A 132 5.64 -22.24 6.43
N GLN A 133 6.06 -21.25 5.63
CA GLN A 133 6.52 -21.46 4.27
C GLN A 133 7.43 -20.29 3.85
N GLN A 134 8.44 -20.57 3.05
CA GLN A 134 9.27 -19.54 2.46
C GLN A 134 8.54 -18.89 1.28
N TYR A 135 8.49 -17.56 1.27
CA TYR A 135 7.88 -16.77 0.20
C TYR A 135 8.88 -15.94 -0.59
N LEU A 136 10.00 -15.56 0.03
CA LEU A 136 11.06 -14.80 -0.64
C LEU A 136 12.10 -15.72 -1.26
N PRO A 137 12.80 -15.27 -2.31
CA PRO A 137 14.02 -15.90 -2.80
C PRO A 137 15.06 -16.07 -1.68
N ASP A 138 15.98 -17.03 -1.86
CA ASP A 138 17.00 -17.35 -0.86
C ASP A 138 17.88 -16.13 -0.54
N GLU A 139 18.21 -15.33 -1.54
CA GLU A 139 19.02 -14.12 -1.41
C GLU A 139 18.34 -13.01 -0.59
N LEU A 140 17.02 -13.06 -0.47
CA LEU A 140 16.19 -12.08 0.23
C LEU A 140 15.61 -12.61 1.53
N LEU A 141 16.09 -13.77 2.01
CA LEU A 141 15.61 -14.33 3.27
C LEU A 141 15.81 -13.34 4.43
N GLY A 142 14.70 -12.97 5.06
CA GLY A 142 14.71 -12.01 6.16
C GLY A 142 14.51 -10.56 5.73
N ALA A 143 14.45 -10.22 4.44
CA ALA A 143 14.14 -8.87 3.99
C ALA A 143 12.76 -8.41 4.50
N GLU A 144 12.69 -7.18 4.97
CA GLU A 144 11.48 -6.55 5.48
C GLU A 144 11.32 -5.16 4.87
N TYR A 145 10.45 -5.04 3.88
CA TYR A 145 10.24 -3.77 3.17
C TYR A 145 9.22 -2.88 3.88
N TYR A 146 8.14 -3.46 4.42
CA TYR A 146 7.12 -2.70 5.12
C TYR A 146 7.37 -2.71 6.63
N THR A 147 7.58 -1.53 7.20
CA THR A 147 7.74 -1.30 8.65
C THR A 147 6.65 -0.33 9.09
N PRO A 148 5.54 -0.83 9.67
CA PRO A 148 4.46 0.03 10.12
C PRO A 148 4.89 0.92 11.29
N THR A 149 4.35 2.14 11.32
CA THR A 149 4.50 3.06 12.44
C THR A 149 3.52 2.69 13.58
N ASP A 150 3.46 3.52 14.61
CA ASP A 150 2.44 3.44 15.66
C ASP A 150 1.28 4.44 15.45
N HIS A 151 1.22 5.06 14.27
CA HIS A 151 0.21 6.06 13.93
C HIS A 151 -1.05 5.40 13.36
N GLY A 152 -2.22 5.86 13.79
CA GLY A 152 -3.51 5.44 13.28
C GLY A 152 -3.70 3.92 13.22
N ALA A 153 -4.14 3.41 12.08
CA ALA A 153 -4.39 1.98 11.89
C ALA A 153 -3.11 1.13 11.87
N GLU A 154 -1.94 1.71 11.60
CA GLU A 154 -0.69 0.96 11.55
C GLU A 154 -0.26 0.37 12.89
N LYS A 155 -0.68 0.93 14.01
CA LYS A 155 -0.46 0.32 15.33
C LYS A 155 -1.00 -1.11 15.38
N ARG A 156 -2.22 -1.34 14.91
CA ARG A 156 -2.83 -2.68 14.87
C ARG A 156 -2.14 -3.58 13.84
N ILE A 157 -1.77 -3.03 12.68
CA ILE A 157 -1.05 -3.75 11.64
C ILE A 157 0.31 -4.21 12.17
N ARG A 158 1.04 -3.37 12.88
CA ARG A 158 2.34 -3.71 13.49
C ARG A 158 2.23 -4.90 14.45
N ASP A 159 1.24 -4.85 15.34
CA ASP A 159 1.04 -5.89 16.34
C ASP A 159 0.65 -7.23 15.69
N PHE A 160 -0.18 -7.18 14.65
CA PHE A 160 -0.57 -8.36 13.88
C PHE A 160 0.60 -8.90 13.04
N LEU A 161 1.32 -8.03 12.33
CA LEU A 161 2.42 -8.39 11.43
C LEU A 161 3.57 -9.08 12.18
N GLY A 162 3.86 -8.65 13.41
CA GLY A 162 4.85 -9.30 14.25
C GLY A 162 4.51 -10.76 14.54
N ARG A 163 3.25 -11.07 14.83
CA ARG A 163 2.77 -12.45 15.03
C ARG A 163 2.80 -13.24 13.73
N LEU A 164 2.29 -12.67 12.64
CA LEU A 164 2.26 -13.29 11.32
C LEU A 164 3.67 -13.71 10.85
N ARG A 165 4.65 -12.82 11.01
CA ARG A 165 6.05 -13.09 10.64
C ARG A 165 6.64 -14.25 11.43
N ARG A 166 6.31 -14.39 12.71
CA ARG A 166 6.78 -15.54 13.52
C ARG A 166 6.24 -16.86 12.96
N VAL A 167 4.93 -16.95 12.72
CA VAL A 167 4.30 -18.14 12.14
C VAL A 167 4.93 -18.50 10.79
N ILE A 168 5.04 -17.53 9.88
CA ILE A 168 5.61 -17.74 8.54
C ILE A 168 7.05 -18.27 8.63
N ARG A 169 7.83 -17.79 9.59
CA ARG A 169 9.24 -18.17 9.79
C ARG A 169 9.44 -19.40 10.69
N GLY A 170 8.35 -20.03 11.15
CA GLY A 170 8.42 -21.19 12.05
C GLY A 170 9.07 -20.87 13.41
N LYS A 171 8.83 -19.68 13.94
CA LYS A 171 9.36 -19.18 15.22
C LYS A 171 8.24 -18.99 16.25
N ASP A 172 7.27 -19.92 16.28
CA ASP A 172 6.22 -19.95 17.32
C ASP A 172 6.74 -20.45 18.63
#